data_42abb133177dad1cdc5e28880dd0453f
#
_entry.id   42abb133177dad1cdc5e28880dd0453f
#
_cell.length_a   1.000
_cell.length_b   1.000
_cell.length_c   1.000
_cell.angle_alpha   90.00
_cell.angle_beta   90.00
_cell.angle_gamma   90.00
#
_symmetry.space_group_name_H-M   'P 1'
#
loop_
_entity.id
_entity.type
_entity.pdbx_description
1 polymer ?
#
loop_
_entity_poly.entity_id
_entity_poly.type
_entity_poly.pdbx_seq_one_letter_code
_entity_poly.pdbx_strand_id
1 'polypeptide(L)'
;MMLTHEVATVWWEQGVPDRMVWRERRWRVSDTPTRLTATAEYLPSAMAHAPERTVGWRFQASSGDEAVVVDIAPDGDGWVVARTWR
;
A
#
# COMPACT_ATOMS: atom_id res chain seq x y z
N MET A 1 9.59 -10.52 6.43
CA MET A 1 8.49 -9.54 6.49
C MET A 1 8.49 -8.89 7.86
N MET A 2 8.37 -7.58 7.91
CA MET A 2 8.34 -6.83 9.15
C MET A 2 7.06 -6.02 9.20
N LEU A 3 6.33 -6.09 10.32
CA LEU A 3 5.15 -5.26 10.55
C LEU A 3 5.59 -3.91 11.09
N THR A 4 5.04 -2.85 10.52
CA THR A 4 5.28 -1.48 10.96
C THR A 4 3.95 -0.75 11.04
N HIS A 5 3.97 0.50 11.50
CA HIS A 5 2.81 1.38 11.45
C HIS A 5 3.33 2.81 11.39
N GLU A 6 4.08 3.08 10.33
CA GLU A 6 4.77 4.35 10.18
C GLU A 6 4.09 5.20 9.14
N VAL A 7 3.84 6.45 9.47
CA VAL A 7 3.15 7.38 8.59
C VAL A 7 3.96 7.61 7.32
N ALA A 8 3.27 7.64 6.20
CA ALA A 8 3.85 7.97 4.90
C ALA A 8 2.95 8.98 4.19
N THR A 9 3.57 9.91 3.49
CA THR A 9 2.85 10.80 2.58
C THR A 9 3.02 10.25 1.19
N VAL A 10 1.91 10.00 0.50
CA VAL A 10 1.91 9.31 -0.79
C VAL A 10 1.39 10.25 -1.87
N TRP A 11 2.09 10.29 -2.99
CA TRP A 11 1.63 10.99 -4.20
C TRP A 11 1.16 9.97 -5.21
N TRP A 12 0.06 10.29 -5.89
CA TRP A 12 -0.66 9.38 -6.76
C TRP A 12 -0.56 9.85 -8.20
N GLU A 13 -0.46 8.89 -9.12
CA GLU A 13 -0.48 9.14 -10.55
C GLU A 13 -1.50 8.20 -11.17
N GLN A 14 -2.56 8.74 -11.74
CA GLN A 14 -3.64 7.95 -12.36
C GLN A 14 -4.21 6.89 -11.43
N GLY A 15 -4.38 7.24 -10.15
CA GLY A 15 -4.99 6.34 -9.17
C GLY A 15 -4.08 5.28 -8.59
N VAL A 16 -2.78 5.31 -8.91
CA VAL A 16 -1.81 4.38 -8.33
C VAL A 16 -0.70 5.17 -7.61
N PRO A 17 -0.07 4.58 -6.59
CA PRO A 17 1.03 5.24 -5.91
C PRO A 17 2.22 5.43 -6.84
N ASP A 18 2.81 6.62 -6.80
CA ASP A 18 3.93 7.00 -7.66
C ASP A 18 5.20 7.23 -6.84
N ARG A 19 5.07 7.93 -5.72
CA ARG A 19 6.19 8.22 -4.82
C ARG A 19 5.66 8.51 -3.43
N MET A 20 6.55 8.45 -2.44
CA MET A 20 6.17 8.74 -1.06
C MET A 20 7.32 9.35 -0.28
N VAL A 21 6.98 10.01 0.81
CA VAL A 21 7.93 10.40 1.85
C VAL A 21 7.65 9.51 3.05
N TRP A 22 8.67 8.78 3.49
CA TRP A 22 8.58 7.84 4.58
C TRP A 22 9.95 7.78 5.28
N ARG A 23 9.95 7.80 6.60
CA ARG A 23 11.19 7.84 7.41
C ARG A 23 12.07 9.03 7.02
N GLU A 24 11.42 10.18 6.77
CA GLU A 24 12.10 11.42 6.40
C GLU A 24 12.91 11.31 5.11
N ARG A 25 12.58 10.34 4.25
CA ARG A 25 13.23 10.14 2.96
C ARG A 25 12.21 10.10 1.85
N ARG A 26 12.67 10.48 0.67
CA ARG A 26 11.86 10.39 -0.55
C ARG A 26 12.08 9.04 -1.20
N TRP A 27 11.00 8.36 -1.51
CA TRP A 27 11.00 7.06 -2.15
C TRP A 27 10.21 7.14 -3.44
N ARG A 28 10.72 6.45 -4.47
CA ARG A 28 10.03 6.32 -5.74
C ARG A 28 9.47 4.91 -5.86
N VAL A 29 8.28 4.78 -6.44
CA VAL A 29 7.76 3.47 -6.83
C VAL A 29 8.55 3.00 -8.03
N SER A 30 9.26 1.89 -7.90
CA SER A 30 10.19 1.40 -8.93
C SER A 30 9.71 0.15 -9.65
N ASP A 31 8.50 -0.31 -9.35
CA ASP A 31 7.85 -1.39 -10.09
C ASP A 31 6.37 -1.06 -10.29
N THR A 32 5.63 -2.00 -10.84
CA THR A 32 4.17 -1.83 -11.01
C THR A 32 3.49 -2.14 -9.68
N PRO A 33 2.78 -1.15 -9.07
CA PRO A 33 2.11 -1.40 -7.80
C PRO A 33 1.02 -2.47 -7.93
N THR A 34 0.92 -3.31 -6.91
CA THR A 34 -0.14 -4.30 -6.79
C THR A 34 -1.18 -3.80 -5.82
N ARG A 35 -2.42 -3.74 -6.27
CA ARG A 35 -3.53 -3.36 -5.41
C ARG A 35 -3.87 -4.52 -4.49
N LEU A 36 -3.89 -4.25 -3.20
CA LEU A 36 -4.26 -5.24 -2.20
C LEU A 36 -5.76 -5.11 -1.93
N THR A 37 -6.47 -6.22 -2.00
CA THR A 37 -7.91 -6.22 -1.89
C THR A 37 -8.36 -7.18 -0.80
N ALA A 38 -9.55 -6.90 -0.26
CA ALA A 38 -10.22 -7.77 0.69
C ALA A 38 -11.68 -7.91 0.29
N THR A 39 -12.21 -9.12 0.49
CA THR A 39 -13.62 -9.41 0.26
C THR A 39 -14.32 -9.45 1.61
N ALA A 40 -15.54 -8.92 1.68
CA ALA A 40 -16.31 -8.97 2.93
C ALA A 40 -16.67 -10.43 3.25
N GLU A 41 -16.24 -10.88 4.44
CA GLU A 41 -16.34 -12.28 4.84
C GLU A 41 -17.74 -12.73 5.29
N TYR A 42 -18.65 -11.78 5.50
CA TYR A 42 -19.95 -12.07 6.15
C TYR A 42 -21.16 -11.81 5.28
N LEU A 43 -21.01 -12.04 3.97
CA LEU A 43 -22.16 -11.84 3.10
C LEU A 43 -23.01 -13.11 3.04
N PRO A 44 -24.35 -12.98 3.12
CA PRO A 44 -25.22 -14.11 2.88
C PRO A 44 -24.94 -14.73 1.51
N SER A 45 -25.13 -16.03 1.39
CA SER A 45 -24.85 -16.74 0.13
C SER A 45 -25.62 -16.19 -1.07
N ALA A 46 -26.74 -15.50 -0.81
CA ALA A 46 -27.51 -14.82 -1.86
C ALA A 46 -26.81 -13.59 -2.43
N MET A 47 -25.75 -13.11 -1.79
CA MET A 47 -24.96 -11.97 -2.24
C MET A 47 -23.55 -12.44 -2.64
N ALA A 48 -23.51 -13.40 -3.55
CA ALA A 48 -22.29 -14.08 -3.95
C ALA A 48 -21.27 -13.19 -4.68
N HIS A 49 -21.60 -11.95 -4.96
CA HIS A 49 -20.75 -11.02 -5.73
C HIS A 49 -20.41 -9.77 -4.92
N ALA A 50 -19.92 -9.94 -3.70
CA ALA A 50 -19.41 -8.82 -2.94
C ALA A 50 -18.26 -8.18 -3.71
N PRO A 51 -18.29 -6.85 -3.93
CA PRO A 51 -17.17 -6.20 -4.57
C PRO A 51 -15.92 -6.29 -3.69
N GLU A 52 -14.80 -6.60 -4.29
CA GLU A 52 -13.52 -6.47 -3.61
C GLU A 52 -13.26 -5.00 -3.33
N ARG A 53 -12.79 -4.70 -2.14
CA ARG A 53 -12.39 -3.34 -1.82
C ARG A 53 -10.88 -3.27 -1.68
N THR A 54 -10.32 -2.17 -2.10
CA THR A 54 -8.90 -1.91 -1.95
C THR A 54 -8.58 -1.64 -0.47
N VAL A 55 -7.66 -2.43 0.08
CA VAL A 55 -7.21 -2.27 1.47
C VAL A 55 -5.79 -1.74 1.55
N GLY A 56 -5.11 -1.59 0.43
CA GLY A 56 -3.76 -1.08 0.39
C GLY A 56 -3.09 -1.33 -0.95
N TRP A 57 -1.78 -1.12 -0.98
CA TRP A 57 -0.95 -1.29 -2.15
C TRP A 57 0.38 -1.89 -1.76
N ARG A 58 0.91 -2.75 -2.62
CA ARG A 58 2.27 -3.30 -2.48
C ARG A 58 3.11 -2.85 -3.65
N PHE A 59 4.29 -2.34 -3.37
CA PHE A 59 5.22 -1.93 -4.43
C PHE A 59 6.65 -1.94 -3.91
N GLN A 60 7.59 -1.95 -4.86
CA GLN A 60 8.98 -1.71 -4.54
C GLN A 60 9.22 -0.21 -4.45
N ALA A 61 9.76 0.23 -3.34
CA ALA A 61 10.15 1.61 -3.12
C ALA A 61 11.67 1.71 -3.19
N SER A 62 12.16 2.69 -3.93
CA SER A 62 13.59 2.91 -4.11
C SER A 62 13.98 4.32 -3.71
N SER A 63 15.10 4.43 -3.00
CA SER A 63 15.66 5.71 -2.59
C SER A 63 17.17 5.59 -2.57
N GLY A 64 17.86 6.31 -3.48
CA GLY A 64 19.30 6.14 -3.66
C GLY A 64 19.62 4.70 -4.05
N ASP A 65 20.51 4.07 -3.30
CA ASP A 65 20.93 2.68 -3.54
C ASP A 65 20.05 1.67 -2.80
N GLU A 66 19.05 2.13 -2.07
CA GLU A 66 18.21 1.28 -1.25
C GLU A 66 16.90 0.96 -1.95
N ALA A 67 16.47 -0.29 -1.86
CA ALA A 67 15.18 -0.71 -2.36
C ALA A 67 14.52 -1.64 -1.33
N VAL A 68 13.23 -1.46 -1.15
CA VAL A 68 12.45 -2.28 -0.22
C VAL A 68 11.04 -2.44 -0.76
N VAL A 69 10.47 -3.63 -0.61
CA VAL A 69 9.05 -3.83 -0.93
C VAL A 69 8.24 -3.45 0.29
N VAL A 70 7.22 -2.62 0.07
CA VAL A 70 6.36 -2.12 1.15
C VAL A 70 4.90 -2.41 0.84
N ASP A 71 4.12 -2.60 1.90
CA ASP A 71 2.66 -2.55 1.84
C ASP A 71 2.23 -1.27 2.52
N ILE A 72 1.49 -0.43 1.81
CA ILE A 72 0.87 0.75 2.40
C ILE A 72 -0.62 0.52 2.59
N ALA A 73 -1.17 1.11 3.62
CA ALA A 73 -2.59 0.99 3.95
C ALA A 73 -3.13 2.34 4.41
N PRO A 74 -4.44 2.59 4.20
CA PRO A 74 -5.06 3.80 4.73
C PRO A 74 -5.09 3.78 6.26
N ASP A 75 -4.88 4.94 6.84
CA ASP A 75 -5.00 5.14 8.28
C ASP A 75 -5.58 6.53 8.53
N GLY A 76 -6.85 6.59 8.94
CA GLY A 76 -7.56 7.87 9.04
C GLY A 76 -7.59 8.57 7.69
N ASP A 77 -7.13 9.80 7.64
CA ASP A 77 -7.07 10.60 6.41
C ASP A 77 -5.77 10.40 5.62
N GLY A 78 -4.86 9.60 6.14
CA GLY A 78 -3.54 9.42 5.56
C GLY A 78 -3.22 7.98 5.25
N TRP A 79 -1.92 7.72 5.15
CA TRP A 79 -1.39 6.41 4.79
C TRP A 79 -0.28 6.01 5.74
N VAL A 80 -0.12 4.72 5.93
CA VAL A 80 0.97 4.15 6.72
C VAL A 80 1.67 3.08 5.92
N VAL A 81 2.96 2.89 6.17
CA VAL A 81 3.66 1.68 5.75
C VAL A 81 3.36 0.62 6.79
N ALA A 82 2.58 -0.37 6.39
CA ALA A 82 2.10 -1.41 7.30
C ALA A 82 3.03 -2.62 7.35
N ARG A 83 3.75 -2.90 6.27
CA ARG A 83 4.69 -4.02 6.18
C ARG A 83 5.86 -3.64 5.30
N THR A 84 7.02 -4.20 5.61
CA THR A 84 8.19 -4.14 4.75
C THR A 84 8.66 -5.56 4.47
N TRP A 85 9.17 -5.77 3.26
CA TRP A 85 9.66 -7.06 2.80
C TRP A 85 11.10 -6.87 2.31
N ARG A 86 12.01 -7.60 2.91
CA ARG A 86 13.41 -7.58 2.51
C ARG A 86 13.96 -8.98 2.34
#